data_a2be3f3df9c00095313837c6f275b75c
#
_entry.id   a2be3f3df9c00095313837c6f275b75c
#
_cell.length_a   1.000
_cell.length_b   1.000
_cell.length_c   1.000
_cell.angle_alpha   90.00
_cell.angle_beta   90.00
_cell.angle_gamma   90.00
#
_symmetry.space_group_name_H-M   'P 1'
#
loop_
_entity.id
_entity.type
_entity.pdbx_description
1 polymer ?
#
loop_
_entity_poly.entity_id
_entity_poly.type
_entity_poly.pdbx_seq_one_letter_code
_entity_poly.pdbx_strand_id
1 'polypeptide(L)'
;MVPDSPWRPDRLFGEMSILRPPDRAHLLPTVGWRLFQLLTLAALMWAGWRLLVDAPYRIDIDVYRMGGRAWLDGTPLYSDGTIFHTRVGLDLPFTYPPLAAIVFAPFAWLSLSGAGVTITVITLLLLIVSTWIVLTRLRVWDRSAIATGPAWLRRCWLAAAIVAPAVIYLEPVRSNFDFGQINVVLMTL
;
A
#
# COMPACT_ATOMS: atom_id res chain seq x y z
N MET A 1 -9.66 16.34 -79.88
CA MET A 1 -8.48 15.70 -79.23
C MET A 1 -7.69 16.83 -78.60
N VAL A 2 -7.92 17.11 -77.30
CA VAL A 2 -7.24 18.20 -76.54
C VAL A 2 -6.06 17.54 -75.82
N PRO A 3 -4.82 17.99 -75.98
CA PRO A 3 -3.68 17.41 -75.29
C PRO A 3 -3.75 17.68 -73.80
N ASP A 4 -3.52 16.62 -73.02
CA ASP A 4 -3.45 16.70 -71.56
C ASP A 4 -2.34 17.65 -71.11
N SER A 5 -2.73 18.67 -70.40
CA SER A 5 -1.81 19.64 -69.82
C SER A 5 -1.01 18.95 -68.66
N PRO A 6 0.33 19.01 -68.64
CA PRO A 6 1.16 18.40 -67.62
C PRO A 6 1.15 19.21 -66.29
N TRP A 7 0.38 20.26 -66.17
CA TRP A 7 0.28 21.09 -64.96
C TRP A 7 -0.83 20.60 -64.06
N ARG A 8 -0.50 19.80 -63.03
CA ARG A 8 -1.33 19.54 -61.87
C ARG A 8 -0.78 20.28 -60.68
N PRO A 9 -1.48 21.36 -60.19
CA PRO A 9 -1.05 22.16 -59.02
C PRO A 9 -1.10 21.34 -57.71
N ASP A 10 -1.80 20.24 -57.68
CA ASP A 10 -2.02 19.36 -56.56
C ASP A 10 -0.75 18.62 -56.07
N ARG A 11 0.31 18.54 -56.90
CA ARG A 11 1.58 17.91 -56.50
C ARG A 11 2.52 18.83 -55.72
N LEU A 12 2.34 20.16 -55.78
CA LEU A 12 3.21 21.08 -55.11
C LEU A 12 2.82 21.37 -53.66
N PHE A 13 1.60 20.93 -53.23
CA PHE A 13 1.14 21.11 -51.86
C PHE A 13 1.24 19.86 -51.00
N GLY A 14 1.75 18.75 -51.57
CA GLY A 14 1.86 17.43 -50.88
C GLY A 14 3.03 17.32 -49.92
N GLU A 15 4.02 18.21 -49.97
CA GLU A 15 5.27 18.08 -49.18
C GLU A 15 5.44 19.11 -48.05
N MET A 16 4.45 19.95 -47.81
CA MET A 16 4.53 20.96 -46.74
C MET A 16 3.81 20.59 -45.49
N SER A 17 3.58 19.27 -45.25
CA SER A 17 3.05 18.75 -43.96
C SER A 17 4.14 18.33 -42.99
N ILE A 18 5.37 18.75 -43.23
CA ILE A 18 6.52 18.45 -42.37
C ILE A 18 6.72 19.63 -41.44
N LEU A 19 6.12 19.57 -40.28
CA LEU A 19 6.44 20.18 -38.98
C LEU A 19 5.12 20.45 -38.23
N ARG A 20 4.34 19.40 -37.98
CA ARG A 20 3.40 19.51 -36.87
C ARG A 20 4.24 19.61 -35.60
N PRO A 21 4.13 20.70 -34.83
CA PRO A 21 4.76 20.76 -33.54
C PRO A 21 4.26 19.57 -32.71
N PRO A 22 5.11 18.93 -31.92
CA PRO A 22 4.70 17.80 -31.09
C PRO A 22 3.46 18.21 -30.30
N ASP A 23 2.42 17.38 -30.40
CA ASP A 23 1.10 17.66 -29.86
C ASP A 23 1.20 17.86 -28.34
N ARG A 24 1.41 19.10 -27.90
CA ARG A 24 1.60 19.49 -26.48
C ARG A 24 0.40 19.12 -25.63
N ALA A 25 -0.76 18.89 -26.28
CA ALA A 25 -1.98 18.46 -25.61
C ALA A 25 -1.85 17.10 -24.90
N HIS A 26 -0.97 16.21 -25.37
CA HIS A 26 -0.72 14.91 -24.72
C HIS A 26 0.39 14.93 -23.66
N LEU A 27 1.22 15.98 -23.64
CA LEU A 27 2.34 16.06 -22.68
C LEU A 27 1.86 16.45 -21.27
N LEU A 28 0.93 17.36 -21.14
CA LEU A 28 0.44 17.85 -19.85
C LEU A 28 -0.17 16.76 -18.97
N PRO A 29 -1.09 15.91 -19.46
CA PRO A 29 -1.64 14.84 -18.63
C PRO A 29 -0.57 13.78 -18.26
N THR A 30 0.41 13.54 -19.14
CA THR A 30 1.49 12.58 -18.87
C THR A 30 2.45 13.11 -17.80
N VAL A 31 2.84 14.38 -17.88
CA VAL A 31 3.69 15.03 -16.87
C VAL A 31 2.98 15.07 -15.51
N GLY A 32 1.70 15.49 -15.50
CA GLY A 32 0.89 15.51 -14.27
C GLY A 32 0.78 14.14 -13.63
N TRP A 33 0.60 13.09 -14.45
CA TRP A 33 0.55 11.72 -13.95
C TRP A 33 1.88 11.25 -13.36
N ARG A 34 3.00 11.55 -14.00
CA ARG A 34 4.34 11.23 -13.47
C ARG A 34 4.62 11.95 -12.16
N LEU A 35 4.26 13.23 -12.08
CA LEU A 35 4.40 14.01 -10.86
C LEU A 35 3.56 13.41 -9.72
N PHE A 36 2.31 13.04 -9.99
CA PHE A 36 1.46 12.34 -9.03
C PHE A 36 2.09 11.04 -8.53
N GLN A 37 2.66 10.22 -9.42
CA GLN A 37 3.35 8.98 -9.04
C GLN A 37 4.57 9.25 -8.14
N LEU A 38 5.39 10.26 -8.48
CA LEU A 38 6.56 10.62 -7.68
C LEU A 38 6.18 11.14 -6.30
N LEU A 39 5.15 11.99 -6.21
CA LEU A 39 4.64 12.50 -4.93
C LEU A 39 4.07 11.37 -4.09
N THR A 40 3.32 10.45 -4.69
CA THR A 40 2.78 9.27 -3.99
C THR A 40 3.90 8.39 -3.46
N LEU A 41 4.93 8.13 -4.27
CA LEU A 41 6.09 7.35 -3.83
C LEU A 41 6.82 8.04 -2.68
N ALA A 42 7.06 9.34 -2.78
CA ALA A 42 7.68 10.12 -1.71
C ALA A 42 6.85 10.07 -0.41
N ALA A 43 5.53 10.19 -0.52
CA ALA A 43 4.62 10.09 0.62
C ALA A 43 4.64 8.68 1.26
N LEU A 44 4.66 7.61 0.45
CA LEU A 44 4.79 6.24 0.95
C LEU A 44 6.14 6.00 1.63
N MET A 45 7.22 6.49 1.05
CA MET A 45 8.56 6.39 1.66
C MET A 45 8.61 7.14 2.99
N TRP A 46 8.05 8.34 3.04
CA TRP A 46 7.92 9.12 4.28
C TRP A 46 7.06 8.39 5.31
N ALA A 47 5.90 7.87 4.93
CA ALA A 47 5.04 7.11 5.82
C ALA A 47 5.74 5.85 6.36
N GLY A 48 6.38 5.07 5.48
CA GLY A 48 7.16 3.90 5.86
C GLY A 48 8.29 4.25 6.83
N TRP A 49 9.03 5.32 6.55
CA TRP A 49 10.07 5.83 7.46
C TRP A 49 9.51 6.15 8.84
N ARG A 50 8.44 6.93 8.91
CA ARG A 50 7.77 7.31 10.18
C ARG A 50 7.30 6.09 10.97
N LEU A 51 6.69 5.11 10.28
CA LEU A 51 6.19 3.89 10.91
C LEU A 51 7.31 2.97 11.43
N LEU A 52 8.51 3.04 10.86
CA LEU A 52 9.61 2.14 11.23
C LEU A 52 10.60 2.78 12.20
N VAL A 53 10.90 4.07 12.04
CA VAL A 53 11.93 4.77 12.84
C VAL A 53 11.34 5.34 14.12
N ASP A 54 10.16 5.98 14.03
CA ASP A 54 9.50 6.59 15.19
C ASP A 54 8.51 5.63 15.87
N ALA A 55 8.59 4.33 15.56
CA ALA A 55 7.65 3.35 16.10
C ALA A 55 7.81 3.21 17.61
N PRO A 56 6.73 3.40 18.39
CA PRO A 56 6.75 3.09 19.82
C PRO A 56 6.92 1.58 20.03
N TYR A 57 7.15 1.19 21.28
CA TYR A 57 7.12 -0.22 21.65
C TYR A 57 5.75 -0.83 21.33
N ARG A 58 5.75 -1.84 20.46
CA ARG A 58 4.52 -2.49 19.96
C ARG A 58 4.17 -3.66 20.84
N ILE A 59 3.36 -3.38 21.85
CA ILE A 59 3.00 -4.32 22.92
C ILE A 59 2.30 -5.57 22.36
N ASP A 60 1.38 -5.40 21.41
CA ASP A 60 0.59 -6.50 20.85
C ASP A 60 1.47 -7.49 20.09
N ILE A 61 2.49 -7.00 19.36
CA ILE A 61 3.44 -7.87 18.65
C ILE A 61 4.25 -8.73 19.62
N ASP A 62 4.66 -8.16 20.76
CA ASP A 62 5.42 -8.92 21.75
C ASP A 62 4.55 -10.03 22.36
N VAL A 63 3.29 -9.73 22.68
CA VAL A 63 2.32 -10.70 23.17
C VAL A 63 2.03 -11.78 22.10
N TYR A 64 1.85 -11.42 20.83
CA TYR A 64 1.66 -12.39 19.74
C TYR A 64 2.87 -13.33 19.59
N ARG A 65 4.08 -12.79 19.65
CA ARG A 65 5.31 -13.60 19.57
C ARG A 65 5.42 -14.57 20.74
N MET A 66 5.14 -14.10 21.96
CA MET A 66 5.16 -14.93 23.16
C MET A 66 4.09 -16.02 23.10
N GLY A 67 2.87 -15.67 22.67
CA GLY A 67 1.81 -16.66 22.44
C GLY A 67 2.17 -17.69 21.37
N GLY A 68 2.77 -17.23 20.25
CA GLY A 68 3.28 -18.14 19.21
C GLY A 68 4.38 -19.07 19.73
N ARG A 69 5.28 -18.55 20.58
CA ARG A 69 6.33 -19.34 21.24
C ARG A 69 5.73 -20.37 22.19
N ALA A 70 4.80 -19.97 23.05
CA ALA A 70 4.12 -20.86 23.98
C ALA A 70 3.39 -22.01 23.24
N TRP A 71 2.77 -21.70 22.09
CA TRP A 71 2.17 -22.71 21.22
C TRP A 71 3.20 -23.71 20.70
N LEU A 72 4.34 -23.26 20.21
CA LEU A 72 5.40 -24.15 19.71
C LEU A 72 6.03 -25.00 20.80
N ASP A 73 6.16 -24.45 22.01
CA ASP A 73 6.77 -25.13 23.16
C ASP A 73 5.74 -26.01 23.91
N GLY A 74 4.47 -26.04 23.49
CA GLY A 74 3.39 -26.77 24.15
C GLY A 74 3.00 -26.22 25.52
N THR A 75 3.35 -24.94 25.79
CA THR A 75 3.01 -24.27 27.05
C THR A 75 1.55 -23.81 27.04
N PRO A 76 0.79 -23.98 28.15
CA PRO A 76 -0.58 -23.53 28.24
C PRO A 76 -0.69 -22.03 28.02
N LEU A 77 -1.64 -21.58 27.19
CA LEU A 77 -1.88 -20.16 26.88
C LEU A 77 -2.80 -19.47 27.91
N TYR A 78 -3.69 -20.23 28.55
CA TYR A 78 -4.83 -19.69 29.34
C TYR A 78 -4.93 -20.26 30.74
N SER A 79 -3.92 -20.99 31.22
CA SER A 79 -3.98 -21.54 32.59
C SER A 79 -3.85 -20.42 33.62
N ASP A 80 -4.44 -20.59 34.78
CA ASP A 80 -4.32 -19.69 35.91
C ASP A 80 -2.84 -19.44 36.24
N GLY A 81 -2.43 -18.18 36.20
CA GLY A 81 -1.04 -17.80 36.42
C GLY A 81 -0.13 -17.80 35.20
N THR A 82 -0.61 -18.14 34.00
CA THR A 82 0.19 -17.95 32.77
C THR A 82 0.24 -16.46 32.43
N ILE A 83 1.39 -15.87 32.67
CA ILE A 83 1.65 -14.45 32.44
C ILE A 83 2.85 -14.34 31.51
N PHE A 84 2.73 -13.51 30.47
CA PHE A 84 3.80 -13.21 29.55
C PHE A 84 4.51 -11.94 30.00
N HIS A 85 5.81 -12.05 30.30
CA HIS A 85 6.67 -10.92 30.68
C HIS A 85 7.14 -10.19 29.43
N THR A 86 6.58 -9.03 29.16
CA THR A 86 6.99 -8.20 28.04
C THR A 86 8.34 -7.54 28.28
N ARG A 87 9.02 -7.12 27.22
CA ARG A 87 10.33 -6.46 27.32
C ARG A 87 10.33 -5.16 28.13
N VAL A 88 9.16 -4.51 28.25
CA VAL A 88 9.00 -3.27 29.07
C VAL A 88 8.59 -3.57 30.50
N GLY A 89 8.63 -4.84 30.92
CA GLY A 89 8.29 -5.24 32.29
C GLY A 89 6.81 -5.24 32.61
N LEU A 90 5.94 -5.26 31.61
CA LEU A 90 4.50 -5.46 31.80
C LEU A 90 4.18 -6.95 31.76
N ASP A 91 3.40 -7.39 32.73
CA ASP A 91 2.92 -8.75 32.86
C ASP A 91 1.51 -8.85 32.27
N LEU A 92 1.38 -9.54 31.12
CA LEU A 92 0.13 -9.60 30.40
C LEU A 92 -0.31 -11.04 30.16
N PRO A 93 -1.62 -11.34 30.38
CA PRO A 93 -2.19 -12.62 29.93
C PRO A 93 -2.34 -12.63 28.41
N PHE A 94 -2.38 -13.84 27.82
CA PHE A 94 -2.74 -14.01 26.43
C PHE A 94 -4.27 -13.93 26.29
N THR A 95 -4.78 -12.83 25.74
CA THR A 95 -6.22 -12.55 25.63
C THR A 95 -6.80 -12.83 24.24
N TYR A 96 -5.96 -13.25 23.29
CA TYR A 96 -6.37 -13.53 21.91
C TYR A 96 -6.85 -14.96 21.74
N PRO A 97 -7.67 -15.26 20.70
CA PRO A 97 -8.08 -16.63 20.39
C PRO A 97 -6.88 -17.57 20.14
N PRO A 98 -6.99 -18.89 20.38
CA PRO A 98 -5.91 -19.85 20.15
C PRO A 98 -5.35 -19.83 18.73
N LEU A 99 -6.21 -19.52 17.74
CA LEU A 99 -5.81 -19.36 16.34
C LEU A 99 -4.74 -18.29 16.18
N ALA A 100 -4.78 -17.22 16.98
CA ALA A 100 -3.76 -16.18 16.93
C ALA A 100 -2.38 -16.74 17.28
N ALA A 101 -2.26 -17.58 18.31
CA ALA A 101 -1.00 -18.21 18.67
C ALA A 101 -0.44 -19.07 17.51
N ILE A 102 -1.30 -19.80 16.81
CA ILE A 102 -0.91 -20.62 15.64
C ILE A 102 -0.44 -19.72 14.48
N VAL A 103 -1.21 -18.69 14.14
CA VAL A 103 -0.90 -17.76 13.04
C VAL A 103 0.40 -17.00 13.31
N PHE A 104 0.65 -16.63 14.57
CA PHE A 104 1.86 -15.92 14.98
C PHE A 104 3.03 -16.83 15.40
N ALA A 105 2.89 -18.15 15.35
CA ALA A 105 3.98 -19.08 15.63
C ALA A 105 5.26 -18.78 14.80
N PRO A 106 5.18 -18.46 13.48
CA PRO A 106 6.38 -18.09 12.71
C PRO A 106 7.09 -16.83 13.24
N PHE A 107 6.38 -15.93 13.91
CA PHE A 107 6.96 -14.70 14.48
C PHE A 107 7.81 -14.98 15.74
N ALA A 108 7.64 -16.14 16.37
CA ALA A 108 8.47 -16.56 17.49
C ALA A 108 9.97 -16.65 17.15
N TRP A 109 10.29 -16.92 15.88
CA TRP A 109 11.68 -16.98 15.39
C TRP A 109 12.27 -15.63 15.02
N LEU A 110 11.42 -14.60 14.87
CA LEU A 110 11.90 -13.26 14.54
C LEU A 110 12.30 -12.49 15.80
N SER A 111 13.24 -11.56 15.66
CA SER A 111 13.45 -10.54 16.69
C SER A 111 12.18 -9.67 16.83
N LEU A 112 12.02 -8.98 17.94
CA LEU A 112 10.86 -8.07 18.13
C LEU A 112 10.82 -7.00 17.03
N SER A 113 11.98 -6.42 16.69
CA SER A 113 12.07 -5.46 15.59
C SER A 113 11.72 -6.09 14.24
N GLY A 114 12.20 -7.31 13.96
CA GLY A 114 11.89 -8.03 12.74
C GLY A 114 10.38 -8.36 12.63
N ALA A 115 9.76 -8.81 13.71
CA ALA A 115 8.32 -9.02 13.78
C ALA A 115 7.55 -7.70 13.56
N GLY A 116 8.03 -6.60 14.18
CA GLY A 116 7.46 -5.27 14.01
C GLY A 116 7.51 -4.78 12.56
N VAL A 117 8.64 -4.92 11.89
CA VAL A 117 8.77 -4.57 10.46
C VAL A 117 7.84 -5.43 9.61
N THR A 118 7.83 -6.74 9.85
CA THR A 118 7.01 -7.69 9.07
C THR A 118 5.53 -7.36 9.17
N ILE A 119 4.99 -7.17 10.37
CA ILE A 119 3.58 -6.83 10.54
C ILE A 119 3.24 -5.46 9.95
N THR A 120 4.14 -4.48 10.08
CA THR A 120 3.96 -3.16 9.46
C THR A 120 3.85 -3.25 7.95
N VAL A 121 4.75 -3.99 7.31
CA VAL A 121 4.73 -4.16 5.85
C VAL A 121 3.46 -4.90 5.40
N ILE A 122 3.12 -6.00 6.07
CA ILE A 122 1.89 -6.76 5.76
C ILE A 122 0.66 -5.86 5.92
N THR A 123 0.52 -5.16 7.03
CA THR A 123 -0.61 -4.27 7.31
C THR A 123 -0.72 -3.15 6.28
N LEU A 124 0.40 -2.53 5.90
CA LEU A 124 0.43 -1.46 4.89
C LEU A 124 0.00 -1.99 3.51
N LEU A 125 0.51 -3.14 3.09
CA LEU A 125 0.14 -3.77 1.83
C LEU A 125 -1.35 -4.14 1.81
N LEU A 126 -1.86 -4.74 2.88
CA LEU A 126 -3.28 -5.10 3.00
C LEU A 126 -4.19 -3.86 2.96
N LEU A 127 -3.79 -2.77 3.60
CA LEU A 127 -4.54 -1.52 3.57
C LEU A 127 -4.60 -0.92 2.15
N ILE A 128 -3.49 -0.98 1.40
CA ILE A 128 -3.45 -0.58 -0.01
C ILE A 128 -4.35 -1.49 -0.86
N VAL A 129 -4.28 -2.82 -0.66
CA VAL A 129 -5.10 -3.80 -1.38
C VAL A 129 -6.58 -3.60 -1.09
N SER A 130 -6.96 -3.43 0.18
CA SER A 130 -8.36 -3.15 0.58
C SER A 130 -8.89 -1.88 -0.08
N THR A 131 -8.11 -0.80 -0.04
CA THR A 131 -8.46 0.46 -0.70
C THR A 131 -8.59 0.28 -2.22
N TRP A 132 -7.67 -0.45 -2.85
CA TRP A 132 -7.73 -0.77 -4.28
C TRP A 132 -8.98 -1.59 -4.65
N ILE A 133 -9.37 -2.58 -3.82
CA ILE A 133 -10.60 -3.35 -4.01
C ILE A 133 -11.81 -2.42 -3.96
N VAL A 134 -11.91 -1.54 -2.97
CA VAL A 134 -12.98 -0.55 -2.85
C VAL A 134 -13.05 0.35 -4.10
N LEU A 135 -11.93 0.93 -4.53
CA LEU A 135 -11.87 1.77 -5.72
C LEU A 135 -12.27 1.01 -6.99
N THR A 136 -11.98 -0.29 -7.04
CA THR A 136 -12.37 -1.15 -8.16
C THR A 136 -13.87 -1.44 -8.14
N ARG A 137 -14.44 -1.73 -6.98
CA ARG A 137 -15.89 -1.94 -6.82
C ARG A 137 -16.69 -0.66 -7.13
N LEU A 138 -16.17 0.49 -6.76
CA LEU A 138 -16.76 1.81 -7.07
C LEU A 138 -16.51 2.25 -8.52
N ARG A 139 -15.80 1.46 -9.34
CA ARG A 139 -15.48 1.75 -10.75
C ARG A 139 -14.82 3.12 -10.96
N VAL A 140 -13.99 3.54 -10.00
CA VAL A 140 -13.25 4.80 -10.09
C VAL A 140 -12.38 4.80 -11.35
N TRP A 141 -12.52 5.85 -12.18
CA TRP A 141 -11.79 6.04 -13.44
C TRP A 141 -12.06 5.03 -14.58
N ASP A 142 -13.12 4.26 -14.54
CA ASP A 142 -13.48 3.38 -15.69
C ASP A 142 -13.74 4.17 -16.97
N ARG A 143 -14.30 5.36 -16.85
CA ARG A 143 -14.65 6.26 -17.97
C ARG A 143 -13.69 7.43 -18.17
N SER A 144 -12.52 7.39 -17.53
CA SER A 144 -11.58 8.51 -17.62
C SER A 144 -10.92 8.56 -19.00
N ALA A 145 -11.02 9.70 -19.66
CA ALA A 145 -10.32 10.00 -20.92
C ALA A 145 -8.79 10.15 -20.74
N ILE A 146 -8.27 10.13 -19.51
CA ILE A 146 -6.85 10.24 -19.22
C ILE A 146 -6.16 8.92 -19.58
N ALA A 147 -5.55 8.84 -20.74
CA ALA A 147 -4.92 7.65 -21.30
C ALA A 147 -3.55 7.33 -20.68
N THR A 148 -3.40 7.39 -19.37
CA THR A 148 -2.13 7.13 -18.67
C THR A 148 -2.02 5.70 -18.13
N GLY A 149 -2.25 4.72 -19.01
CA GLY A 149 -2.15 3.29 -18.66
C GLY A 149 -3.47 2.66 -18.19
N PRO A 150 -3.45 1.37 -17.84
CA PRO A 150 -4.66 0.62 -17.50
C PRO A 150 -5.31 1.10 -16.21
N ALA A 151 -6.65 1.02 -16.13
CA ALA A 151 -7.43 1.51 -14.99
C ALA A 151 -7.02 0.87 -13.65
N TRP A 152 -6.67 -0.42 -13.65
CA TRP A 152 -6.22 -1.11 -12.44
C TRP A 152 -4.94 -0.50 -11.84
N LEU A 153 -3.98 -0.12 -12.68
CA LEU A 153 -2.73 0.50 -12.23
C LEU A 153 -2.98 1.92 -11.68
N ARG A 154 -3.87 2.69 -12.31
CA ARG A 154 -4.27 4.01 -11.81
C ARG A 154 -4.90 3.91 -10.43
N ARG A 155 -5.77 2.89 -10.21
CA ARG A 155 -6.37 2.63 -8.89
C ARG A 155 -5.35 2.22 -7.86
N CYS A 156 -4.31 1.42 -8.23
CA CYS A 156 -3.21 1.10 -7.32
C CYS A 156 -2.50 2.37 -6.83
N TRP A 157 -2.16 3.29 -7.74
CA TRP A 157 -1.52 4.54 -7.36
C TRP A 157 -2.42 5.44 -6.51
N LEU A 158 -3.73 5.48 -6.82
CA LEU A 158 -4.69 6.24 -6.01
C LEU A 158 -4.84 5.62 -4.62
N ALA A 159 -4.94 4.29 -4.52
CA ALA A 159 -4.99 3.60 -3.23
C ALA A 159 -3.76 3.92 -2.38
N ALA A 160 -2.56 3.86 -2.97
CA ALA A 160 -1.32 4.24 -2.32
C ALA A 160 -1.32 5.72 -1.86
N ALA A 161 -1.80 6.64 -2.71
CA ALA A 161 -1.90 8.07 -2.40
C ALA A 161 -2.90 8.37 -1.27
N ILE A 162 -3.95 7.57 -1.12
CA ILE A 162 -4.92 7.69 -0.01
C ILE A 162 -4.32 7.11 1.28
N VAL A 163 -3.68 5.95 1.19
CA VAL A 163 -3.15 5.23 2.36
C VAL A 163 -1.96 5.97 2.99
N ALA A 164 -1.06 6.53 2.19
CA ALA A 164 0.14 7.19 2.71
C ALA A 164 -0.15 8.29 3.77
N PRO A 165 -1.03 9.26 3.53
CA PRO A 165 -1.41 10.21 4.57
C PRO A 165 -2.30 9.57 5.66
N ALA A 166 -3.15 8.59 5.33
CA ALA A 166 -4.04 7.97 6.29
C ALA A 166 -3.28 7.31 7.46
N VAL A 167 -2.18 6.61 7.18
CA VAL A 167 -1.37 5.93 8.20
C VAL A 167 -0.64 6.90 9.14
N ILE A 168 -0.51 8.18 8.76
CA ILE A 168 0.15 9.20 9.57
C ILE A 168 -0.86 10.05 10.34
N TYR A 169 -1.97 10.42 9.71
CA TYR A 169 -2.87 11.46 10.20
C TYR A 169 -4.21 10.95 10.72
N LEU A 170 -4.66 9.75 10.28
CA LEU A 170 -5.90 9.16 10.79
C LEU A 170 -5.61 8.34 12.06
N GLU A 171 -6.02 8.83 13.20
CA GLU A 171 -5.77 8.23 14.52
C GLU A 171 -6.12 6.72 14.57
N PRO A 172 -7.29 6.24 14.12
CA PRO A 172 -7.60 4.80 14.18
C PRO A 172 -6.65 3.94 13.34
N VAL A 173 -6.17 4.47 12.20
CA VAL A 173 -5.23 3.77 11.32
C VAL A 173 -3.84 3.80 11.93
N ARG A 174 -3.40 4.96 12.40
CA ARG A 174 -2.10 5.14 13.04
C ARG A 174 -1.96 4.27 14.28
N SER A 175 -2.94 4.28 15.19
CA SER A 175 -2.94 3.47 16.42
C SER A 175 -2.78 1.97 16.11
N ASN A 176 -3.37 1.47 15.01
CA ASN A 176 -3.19 0.09 14.59
C ASN A 176 -1.72 -0.26 14.32
N PHE A 177 -0.94 0.69 13.77
CA PHE A 177 0.51 0.52 13.56
C PHE A 177 1.30 0.72 14.84
N ASP A 178 0.93 1.69 15.67
CA ASP A 178 1.62 2.02 16.92
C ASP A 178 1.57 0.87 17.91
N PHE A 179 0.44 0.18 18.03
CA PHE A 179 0.28 -1.01 18.87
C PHE A 179 0.70 -2.32 18.17
N GLY A 180 0.77 -2.32 16.83
CA GLY A 180 1.05 -3.51 16.05
C GLY A 180 -0.13 -4.49 15.97
N GLN A 181 -1.35 -3.96 15.90
CA GLN A 181 -2.58 -4.75 15.87
C GLN A 181 -2.84 -5.42 14.53
N ILE A 182 -3.59 -6.53 14.55
CA ILE A 182 -3.97 -7.31 13.35
C ILE A 182 -5.31 -6.87 12.74
N ASN A 183 -5.91 -5.79 13.22
CA ASN A 183 -7.27 -5.38 12.82
C ASN A 183 -7.39 -5.19 11.30
N VAL A 184 -6.37 -4.65 10.65
CA VAL A 184 -6.37 -4.48 9.18
C VAL A 184 -6.35 -5.83 8.47
N VAL A 185 -5.65 -6.82 9.00
CA VAL A 185 -5.65 -8.20 8.47
C VAL A 185 -7.05 -8.77 8.51
N LEU A 186 -7.73 -8.65 9.66
CA LEU A 186 -9.10 -9.12 9.84
C LEU A 186 -10.11 -8.38 8.95
N MET A 187 -9.91 -7.08 8.74
CA MET A 187 -10.75 -6.28 7.86
C MET A 187 -10.63 -6.68 6.38
N THR A 188 -9.49 -7.25 5.98
CA THR A 188 -9.19 -7.58 4.57
C THR A 188 -9.70 -8.98 4.19
N LEU A 189 -9.97 -9.85 5.17
CA LEU A 189 -10.52 -11.20 4.99
C LEU A 189 -12.03 -11.16 4.71
#